data_d39888c7de9017a812e98cf2d099eefb
#
_entry.id   d39888c7de9017a812e98cf2d099eefb
#
_cell.length_a   1.000
_cell.length_b   1.000
_cell.length_c   1.000
_cell.angle_alpha   90.00
_cell.angle_beta   90.00
_cell.angle_gamma   90.00
#
_symmetry.space_group_name_H-M   'P 1'
#
loop_
_entity.id
_entity.type
_entity.pdbx_description
1 polymer ?
#
loop_
_entity_poly.entity_id
_entity_poly.type
_entity_poly.pdbx_seq_one_letter_code
_entity_poly.pdbx_strand_id
1 'polypeptide(L)'
;MARRILCEGRGERPPDTEPLHLPRLRGEQRDGGRAVSTRRDYSLVGLDGERAQRNGLAGAQWYACQVPRKTLKELMQRTDGPAIRDTLLWFGLLGLSGTLGCLTWGTWLAVPCFLVYGVLYGSASDSRWHECGHGTAFKTHWMNQAVYQIACFMILREPTVWRWSHARHHTDTLVVGRDPEINVQRPPSVFKLLVNFFALKSGAETIGKLFVHAVGRVTAEEVTFIPETEGWKIAIVARVYLAIFTGVIAWCIWAGSILPAMLIGLPTFYGAFLAVFFSLTQHAGLAEDVLDHRLNSRTVYMNPMFRFVYWNMNYHVEHHMFPLVPYHALPKLHEAIKADCPPPYRGCLEAYREVLPALARQIRDPNHFIRRPTPTATPT
;
A
#
# COMPACT_ATOMS: atom_id res chain seq x y z
N MET A 1 -0.65 -13.39 18.52
CA MET A 1 -1.14 -12.54 19.63
C MET A 1 -2.31 -11.67 19.16
N ALA A 2 -3.32 -12.25 18.49
CA ALA A 2 -4.49 -11.57 17.94
C ALA A 2 -5.79 -12.33 18.31
N ARG A 3 -5.95 -12.72 19.58
CA ARG A 3 -7.07 -13.54 20.05
C ARG A 3 -7.81 -12.96 21.25
N ARG A 4 -7.82 -11.63 21.44
CA ARG A 4 -8.48 -11.03 22.62
C ARG A 4 -9.16 -9.68 22.38
N ILE A 5 -9.87 -9.51 21.27
CA ILE A 5 -10.85 -8.41 21.12
C ILE A 5 -12.11 -8.96 20.45
N LEU A 6 -12.81 -9.81 21.15
CA LEU A 6 -14.21 -10.14 20.90
C LEU A 6 -14.74 -10.71 22.21
N CYS A 7 -15.32 -9.85 23.04
CA CYS A 7 -16.48 -10.14 23.88
C CYS A 7 -16.68 -9.06 24.92
N GLU A 8 -17.96 -8.75 25.07
CA GLU A 8 -18.63 -7.99 26.15
C GLU A 8 -18.73 -6.47 25.97
N GLY A 9 -19.82 -6.07 25.35
CA GLY A 9 -20.41 -4.75 25.45
C GLY A 9 -21.92 -4.87 25.40
N ARG A 10 -22.56 -4.74 26.57
CA ARG A 10 -24.02 -4.61 26.75
C ARG A 10 -24.51 -3.39 25.96
N GLY A 11 -25.71 -3.52 25.37
CA GLY A 11 -26.35 -2.48 24.60
C GLY A 11 -26.65 -1.23 25.41
N GLU A 12 -25.85 -0.20 25.16
CA GLU A 12 -26.19 1.18 25.40
C GLU A 12 -26.17 1.87 24.05
N ARG A 13 -27.26 2.60 23.72
CA ARG A 13 -27.29 3.44 22.52
C ARG A 13 -26.18 4.48 22.64
N PRO A 14 -25.37 4.70 21.61
CA PRO A 14 -24.48 5.85 21.61
C PRO A 14 -25.32 7.13 21.59
N PRO A 15 -24.90 8.20 22.28
CA PRO A 15 -25.55 9.49 22.22
C PRO A 15 -25.53 10.03 20.78
N ASP A 16 -26.56 10.82 20.45
CA ASP A 16 -26.72 11.50 19.17
C ASP A 16 -25.44 12.22 18.80
N THR A 17 -24.76 11.70 17.78
CA THR A 17 -23.57 12.35 17.24
C THR A 17 -24.02 13.50 16.35
N GLU A 18 -23.79 14.71 16.81
CA GLU A 18 -23.79 15.90 15.94
C GLU A 18 -22.93 15.65 14.71
N PRO A 19 -23.28 16.23 13.53
CA PRO A 19 -22.46 16.08 12.33
C PRO A 19 -21.03 16.52 12.64
N LEU A 20 -20.06 15.62 12.39
CA LEU A 20 -18.63 15.85 12.57
C LEU A 20 -18.26 17.19 11.90
N HIS A 21 -18.13 18.22 12.72
CA HIS A 21 -17.48 19.46 12.31
C HIS A 21 -16.05 19.11 11.91
N LEU A 22 -15.76 19.16 10.60
CA LEU A 22 -14.39 19.21 10.12
C LEU A 22 -13.69 20.28 10.95
N PRO A 23 -12.57 19.99 11.63
CA PRO A 23 -11.86 21.01 12.38
C PRO A 23 -11.56 22.15 11.40
N ARG A 24 -12.10 23.35 11.69
CA ARG A 24 -11.68 24.56 10.99
C ARG A 24 -10.20 24.66 11.22
N LEU A 25 -9.41 24.56 10.15
CA LEU A 25 -8.00 24.88 10.17
C LEU A 25 -7.88 26.32 10.64
N ARG A 26 -7.75 26.53 11.96
CA ARG A 26 -7.49 27.84 12.54
C ARG A 26 -6.09 28.26 12.08
N GLY A 27 -6.05 29.37 11.39
CA GLY A 27 -4.83 30.09 11.18
C GLY A 27 -4.14 30.35 12.53
N GLU A 28 -2.83 30.21 12.53
CA GLU A 28 -1.88 30.67 13.54
C GLU A 28 -2.35 30.62 15.01
N GLN A 29 -2.19 29.47 15.65
CA GLN A 29 -2.00 29.46 17.11
C GLN A 29 -0.52 29.68 17.40
N ARG A 30 -0.21 30.82 18.01
CA ARG A 30 1.11 31.08 18.61
C ARG A 30 1.17 30.28 19.92
N ASP A 31 1.94 29.23 19.91
CA ASP A 31 2.32 28.52 21.12
C ASP A 31 3.74 29.00 21.49
N GLY A 32 3.89 29.74 22.60
CA GLY A 32 5.17 30.08 23.22
C GLY A 32 6.24 30.73 22.34
N GLY A 33 5.89 31.66 21.44
CA GLY A 33 6.89 32.52 20.77
C GLY A 33 7.69 31.88 19.62
N ARG A 34 7.49 30.61 19.27
CA ARG A 34 8.03 29.98 18.06
C ARG A 34 7.01 30.04 16.94
N ALA A 35 7.38 30.57 15.78
CA ALA A 35 6.57 30.46 14.57
C ALA A 35 6.37 28.97 14.26
N VAL A 36 5.12 28.48 14.34
CA VAL A 36 4.79 27.11 13.97
C VAL A 36 5.01 27.01 12.46
N SER A 37 5.92 26.15 12.03
CA SER A 37 6.13 25.88 10.62
C SER A 37 4.82 25.44 9.98
N THR A 38 4.38 26.11 8.90
CA THR A 38 3.21 25.73 8.10
C THR A 38 3.48 24.49 7.25
N ARG A 39 4.71 23.98 7.26
CA ARG A 39 5.15 22.83 6.49
C ARG A 39 4.90 21.56 7.30
N ARG A 40 4.19 20.60 6.70
CA ARG A 40 3.96 19.26 7.28
C ARG A 40 5.28 18.50 7.45
N ASP A 41 5.46 17.89 8.60
CA ASP A 41 6.56 17.00 8.89
C ASP A 41 6.10 15.54 8.81
N TYR A 42 6.44 14.87 7.71
CA TYR A 42 6.07 13.47 7.46
C TYR A 42 7.03 12.47 8.13
N SER A 43 8.07 12.94 8.81
CA SER A 43 8.98 12.06 9.55
C SER A 43 8.25 11.41 10.73
N LEU A 44 8.42 10.09 10.87
CA LEU A 44 7.80 9.32 11.96
C LEU A 44 8.42 9.63 13.33
N VAL A 45 9.56 10.32 13.35
CA VAL A 45 10.22 10.83 14.56
C VAL A 45 10.10 12.35 14.68
N GLY A 46 9.25 12.96 13.86
CA GLY A 46 9.02 14.40 13.81
C GLY A 46 7.89 14.89 14.72
N LEU A 47 7.70 16.21 14.75
CA LEU A 47 6.75 16.86 15.66
C LEU A 47 5.27 16.63 15.28
N ASP A 48 4.96 16.34 14.01
CA ASP A 48 3.58 16.16 13.58
C ASP A 48 2.99 14.83 14.10
N GLY A 49 3.82 13.81 14.35
CA GLY A 49 3.39 12.59 15.05
C GLY A 49 2.89 12.85 16.47
N GLU A 50 3.59 13.70 17.22
CA GLU A 50 3.14 14.14 18.55
C GLU A 50 1.88 15.01 18.49
N ARG A 51 1.78 15.88 17.47
CA ARG A 51 0.58 16.69 17.21
C ARG A 51 -0.63 15.79 16.94
N ALA A 52 -0.50 14.78 16.08
CA ALA A 52 -1.53 13.81 15.79
C ALA A 52 -2.02 13.10 17.06
N GLN A 53 -1.09 12.72 17.95
CA GLN A 53 -1.42 12.12 19.23
C GLN A 53 -2.19 13.08 20.16
N ARG A 54 -1.72 14.32 20.29
CA ARG A 54 -2.43 15.36 21.09
C ARG A 54 -3.81 15.67 20.54
N ASN A 55 -4.02 15.59 19.24
CA ASN A 55 -5.30 15.82 18.57
C ASN A 55 -6.22 14.59 18.59
N GLY A 56 -5.84 13.49 19.27
CA GLY A 56 -6.65 12.28 19.39
C GLY A 56 -6.75 11.45 18.12
N LEU A 57 -5.85 11.64 17.14
CA LEU A 57 -5.83 10.84 15.90
C LEU A 57 -5.16 9.46 16.10
N ALA A 58 -4.23 9.37 17.06
CA ALA A 58 -3.54 8.13 17.35
C ALA A 58 -4.43 7.17 18.14
N GLY A 59 -4.65 5.95 17.61
CA GLY A 59 -5.50 4.95 18.25
C GLY A 59 -6.99 5.30 18.28
N ALA A 60 -7.42 6.25 17.46
CA ALA A 60 -8.81 6.67 17.36
C ALA A 60 -9.67 5.60 16.66
N GLN A 61 -10.97 5.66 16.93
CA GLN A 61 -11.93 4.84 16.23
C GLN A 61 -12.23 5.43 14.84
N TRP A 62 -12.02 4.60 13.80
CA TRP A 62 -12.32 4.96 12.43
C TRP A 62 -13.80 4.74 12.10
N TYR A 63 -14.32 5.58 11.22
CA TYR A 63 -15.63 5.34 10.64
C TYR A 63 -15.67 4.01 9.89
N ALA A 64 -16.74 3.24 10.08
CA ALA A 64 -17.01 2.01 9.33
C ALA A 64 -18.48 1.96 8.91
N CYS A 65 -18.73 1.62 7.63
CA CYS A 65 -20.08 1.40 7.11
C CYS A 65 -20.75 0.24 7.85
N GLN A 66 -22.06 0.37 8.04
CA GLN A 66 -22.83 -0.68 8.68
C GLN A 66 -23.01 -1.89 7.74
N VAL A 67 -22.50 -3.03 8.14
CA VAL A 67 -22.70 -4.30 7.41
C VAL A 67 -23.31 -5.31 8.37
N PRO A 68 -24.41 -5.97 8.01
CA PRO A 68 -25.01 -7.01 8.87
C PRO A 68 -23.96 -8.06 9.27
N ARG A 69 -23.90 -8.41 10.56
CA ARG A 69 -22.87 -9.33 11.09
C ARG A 69 -22.79 -10.65 10.33
N LYS A 70 -23.93 -11.20 9.89
CA LYS A 70 -23.97 -12.44 9.09
C LYS A 70 -23.27 -12.24 7.76
N THR A 71 -23.60 -11.19 7.02
CA THR A 71 -22.99 -10.83 5.73
C THR A 71 -21.48 -10.61 5.88
N LEU A 72 -21.06 -9.82 6.88
CA LEU A 72 -19.64 -9.56 7.12
C LEU A 72 -18.87 -10.85 7.44
N LYS A 73 -19.43 -11.75 8.25
CA LYS A 73 -18.84 -13.05 8.55
C LYS A 73 -18.70 -13.93 7.31
N GLU A 74 -19.67 -13.89 6.39
CA GLU A 74 -19.60 -14.61 5.11
C GLU A 74 -18.53 -14.01 4.19
N LEU A 75 -18.44 -12.68 4.10
CA LEU A 75 -17.43 -11.98 3.29
C LEU A 75 -16.00 -12.20 3.81
N MET A 76 -15.82 -12.35 5.11
CA MET A 76 -14.52 -12.65 5.75
C MET A 76 -14.10 -14.11 5.64
N GLN A 77 -14.92 -15.00 5.07
CA GLN A 77 -14.54 -16.40 4.89
C GLN A 77 -13.40 -16.54 3.89
N ARG A 78 -12.31 -17.10 4.36
CA ARG A 78 -11.12 -17.38 3.55
C ARG A 78 -11.27 -18.72 2.87
N THR A 79 -10.89 -18.80 1.61
CA THR A 79 -10.82 -20.03 0.82
C THR A 79 -9.52 -20.05 0.02
N ASP A 80 -8.98 -21.26 -0.26
CA ASP A 80 -7.72 -21.36 -0.99
C ASP A 80 -7.91 -21.26 -2.51
N GLY A 81 -9.05 -21.72 -3.03
CA GLY A 81 -9.29 -21.89 -4.47
C GLY A 81 -8.99 -20.68 -5.35
N PRO A 82 -9.61 -19.50 -5.10
CA PRO A 82 -9.36 -18.30 -5.90
C PRO A 82 -7.88 -17.90 -5.91
N ALA A 83 -7.24 -17.89 -4.73
CA ALA A 83 -5.85 -17.47 -4.60
C ALA A 83 -4.87 -18.49 -5.20
N ILE A 84 -5.14 -19.80 -5.11
CA ILE A 84 -4.34 -20.84 -5.80
C ILE A 84 -4.44 -20.62 -7.31
N ARG A 85 -5.64 -20.50 -7.86
CA ARG A 85 -5.85 -20.25 -9.30
C ARG A 85 -5.05 -19.04 -9.78
N ASP A 86 -5.22 -17.91 -9.10
CA ASP A 86 -4.62 -16.63 -9.52
C ASP A 86 -3.10 -16.64 -9.33
N THR A 87 -2.58 -17.37 -8.33
CA THR A 87 -1.14 -17.54 -8.11
C THR A 87 -0.52 -18.48 -9.16
N LEU A 88 -1.17 -19.59 -9.49
CA LEU A 88 -0.70 -20.49 -10.55
C LEU A 88 -0.71 -19.79 -11.92
N LEU A 89 -1.75 -19.01 -12.22
CA LEU A 89 -1.80 -18.21 -13.43
C LEU A 89 -0.69 -17.15 -13.45
N TRP A 90 -0.45 -16.47 -12.33
CA TRP A 90 0.62 -15.49 -12.21
C TRP A 90 2.00 -16.10 -12.47
N PHE A 91 2.35 -17.19 -11.79
CA PHE A 91 3.64 -17.86 -12.01
C PHE A 91 3.75 -18.52 -13.39
N GLY A 92 2.65 -19.06 -13.93
CA GLY A 92 2.60 -19.61 -15.27
C GLY A 92 2.91 -18.56 -16.34
N LEU A 93 2.25 -17.39 -16.24
CA LEU A 93 2.50 -16.26 -17.14
C LEU A 93 3.91 -15.67 -16.95
N LEU A 94 4.39 -15.59 -15.72
CA LEU A 94 5.75 -15.14 -15.40
C LEU A 94 6.78 -16.10 -16.02
N GLY A 95 6.62 -17.40 -15.80
CA GLY A 95 7.50 -18.42 -16.39
C GLY A 95 7.47 -18.40 -17.91
N LEU A 96 6.28 -18.32 -18.53
CA LEU A 96 6.13 -18.25 -19.97
C LEU A 96 6.80 -17.01 -20.56
N SER A 97 6.51 -15.81 -20.03
CA SER A 97 7.08 -14.56 -20.55
C SER A 97 8.60 -14.48 -20.33
N GLY A 98 9.10 -14.97 -19.19
CA GLY A 98 10.53 -15.05 -18.92
C GLY A 98 11.25 -16.02 -19.87
N THR A 99 10.68 -17.21 -20.10
CA THR A 99 11.22 -18.20 -21.05
C THR A 99 11.26 -17.64 -22.46
N LEU A 100 10.14 -17.03 -22.93
CA LEU A 100 10.11 -16.41 -24.25
C LEU A 100 11.13 -15.26 -24.35
N GLY A 101 11.28 -14.45 -23.30
CA GLY A 101 12.30 -13.41 -23.22
C GLY A 101 13.73 -13.95 -23.35
N CYS A 102 14.02 -15.07 -22.68
CA CYS A 102 15.33 -15.75 -22.81
C CYS A 102 15.57 -16.32 -24.22
N LEU A 103 14.58 -16.99 -24.79
CA LEU A 103 14.68 -17.60 -26.12
C LEU A 103 14.84 -16.54 -27.24
N THR A 104 14.32 -15.36 -27.03
CA THR A 104 14.39 -14.24 -27.98
C THR A 104 15.47 -13.22 -27.64
N TRP A 105 16.29 -13.49 -26.60
CA TRP A 105 17.35 -12.59 -26.15
C TRP A 105 18.29 -12.20 -27.28
N GLY A 106 18.63 -10.91 -27.35
CA GLY A 106 19.43 -10.36 -28.45
C GLY A 106 18.61 -9.95 -29.68
N THR A 107 17.29 -10.18 -29.68
CA THR A 107 16.37 -9.69 -30.72
C THR A 107 15.37 -8.69 -30.13
N TRP A 108 14.70 -7.91 -30.99
CA TRP A 108 13.67 -6.97 -30.55
C TRP A 108 12.44 -7.69 -29.93
N LEU A 109 12.22 -8.97 -30.25
CA LEU A 109 11.13 -9.77 -29.69
C LEU A 109 11.27 -10.00 -28.17
N ALA A 110 12.48 -9.89 -27.63
CA ALA A 110 12.69 -9.94 -26.19
C ALA A 110 12.00 -8.79 -25.44
N VAL A 111 11.86 -7.63 -26.08
CA VAL A 111 11.29 -6.41 -25.45
C VAL A 111 9.86 -6.65 -24.95
N PRO A 112 8.88 -7.02 -25.79
CA PRO A 112 7.52 -7.28 -25.30
C PRO A 112 7.45 -8.41 -24.28
N CYS A 113 8.28 -9.46 -24.40
CA CYS A 113 8.33 -10.55 -23.44
C CYS A 113 8.80 -10.06 -22.06
N PHE A 114 9.88 -9.27 -22.00
CA PHE A 114 10.35 -8.70 -20.75
C PHE A 114 9.46 -7.58 -20.21
N LEU A 115 8.73 -6.85 -21.04
CA LEU A 115 7.69 -5.91 -20.53
C LEU A 115 6.59 -6.65 -19.78
N VAL A 116 6.06 -7.74 -20.35
CA VAL A 116 5.05 -8.59 -19.68
C VAL A 116 5.65 -9.21 -18.40
N TYR A 117 6.86 -9.79 -18.51
CA TYR A 117 7.59 -10.34 -17.36
C TYR A 117 7.75 -9.30 -16.24
N GLY A 118 8.20 -8.09 -16.59
CA GLY A 118 8.40 -7.01 -15.64
C GLY A 118 7.12 -6.59 -14.92
N VAL A 119 6.00 -6.44 -15.64
CA VAL A 119 4.69 -6.13 -15.04
C VAL A 119 4.27 -7.23 -14.08
N LEU A 120 4.43 -8.49 -14.45
CA LEU A 120 4.09 -9.61 -13.57
C LEU A 120 5.04 -9.70 -12.36
N TYR A 121 6.31 -9.39 -12.54
CA TYR A 121 7.31 -9.40 -11.48
C TYR A 121 7.19 -8.15 -10.58
N GLY A 122 7.26 -6.94 -11.12
CA GLY A 122 7.34 -5.70 -10.36
C GLY A 122 5.98 -5.13 -9.94
N SER A 123 4.97 -5.20 -10.83
CA SER A 123 3.67 -4.61 -10.51
C SER A 123 2.71 -5.58 -9.86
N ALA A 124 2.62 -6.82 -10.38
CA ALA A 124 1.67 -7.77 -9.80
C ALA A 124 2.09 -8.25 -8.41
N SER A 125 3.37 -8.33 -8.10
CA SER A 125 3.86 -8.68 -6.75
C SER A 125 3.43 -7.66 -5.70
N ASP A 126 3.21 -6.41 -6.07
CA ASP A 126 2.81 -5.36 -5.13
C ASP A 126 1.48 -5.69 -4.44
N SER A 127 0.45 -6.12 -5.17
CA SER A 127 -0.82 -6.52 -4.57
C SER A 127 -0.76 -7.88 -3.85
N ARG A 128 0.16 -8.78 -4.24
CA ARG A 128 0.30 -10.10 -3.60
C ARG A 128 0.94 -10.01 -2.23
N TRP A 129 2.03 -9.22 -2.08
CA TRP A 129 2.59 -9.01 -0.74
C TRP A 129 1.57 -8.34 0.17
N HIS A 130 0.85 -7.33 -0.33
CA HIS A 130 -0.15 -6.58 0.39
C HIS A 130 -1.20 -7.52 1.01
N GLU A 131 -1.90 -8.26 0.18
CA GLU A 131 -2.99 -9.14 0.59
C GLU A 131 -2.50 -10.35 1.41
N CYS A 132 -1.38 -10.96 1.01
CA CYS A 132 -0.77 -12.05 1.78
C CYS A 132 -0.15 -11.56 3.09
N GLY A 133 0.23 -10.29 3.18
CA GLY A 133 0.66 -9.62 4.41
C GLY A 133 -0.42 -9.61 5.48
N HIS A 134 -1.68 -9.37 5.09
CA HIS A 134 -2.86 -9.51 5.97
C HIS A 134 -3.17 -10.97 6.33
N GLY A 135 -2.64 -11.93 5.57
CA GLY A 135 -2.94 -13.34 5.74
C GLY A 135 -4.36 -13.71 5.33
N THR A 136 -4.95 -12.98 4.39
CA THR A 136 -6.34 -13.08 3.97
C THR A 136 -6.53 -13.77 2.63
N ALA A 137 -5.51 -13.75 1.73
CA ALA A 137 -5.60 -14.33 0.39
C ALA A 137 -5.94 -15.83 0.41
N PHE A 138 -5.28 -16.58 1.28
CA PHE A 138 -5.48 -18.01 1.44
C PHE A 138 -6.05 -18.34 2.82
N LYS A 139 -6.86 -19.40 2.90
CA LYS A 139 -7.24 -20.01 4.17
C LYS A 139 -6.03 -20.67 4.83
N THR A 140 -5.20 -21.33 4.04
CA THR A 140 -4.00 -22.05 4.48
C THR A 140 -2.86 -21.07 4.75
N HIS A 141 -2.45 -20.98 6.01
CA HIS A 141 -1.50 -19.95 6.49
C HIS A 141 -0.15 -19.97 5.77
N TRP A 142 0.46 -21.16 5.55
CA TRP A 142 1.78 -21.23 4.92
C TRP A 142 1.79 -20.73 3.48
N MET A 143 0.65 -20.83 2.74
CA MET A 143 0.54 -20.30 1.37
C MET A 143 0.61 -18.77 1.38
N ASN A 144 -0.08 -18.10 2.33
CA ASN A 144 0.09 -16.65 2.51
C ASN A 144 1.56 -16.30 2.75
N GLN A 145 2.26 -17.03 3.64
CA GLN A 145 3.66 -16.72 3.94
C GLN A 145 4.57 -16.95 2.74
N ALA A 146 4.41 -18.05 2.00
CA ALA A 146 5.24 -18.35 0.83
C ALA A 146 5.09 -17.26 -0.26
N VAL A 147 3.84 -16.95 -0.64
CA VAL A 147 3.57 -15.91 -1.65
C VAL A 147 4.03 -14.54 -1.16
N TYR A 148 3.83 -14.22 0.12
CA TYR A 148 4.29 -12.98 0.75
C TYR A 148 5.79 -12.79 0.60
N GLN A 149 6.59 -13.80 0.99
CA GLN A 149 8.06 -13.72 0.93
C GLN A 149 8.57 -13.56 -0.50
N ILE A 150 8.01 -14.33 -1.45
CA ILE A 150 8.37 -14.24 -2.86
C ILE A 150 8.02 -12.85 -3.41
N ALA A 151 6.81 -12.38 -3.18
CA ALA A 151 6.36 -11.08 -3.66
C ALA A 151 7.18 -9.92 -3.06
N CYS A 152 7.50 -9.99 -1.76
CA CYS A 152 8.37 -9.01 -1.10
C CYS A 152 9.76 -8.97 -1.75
N PHE A 153 10.37 -10.14 -2.00
CA PHE A 153 11.66 -10.22 -2.68
C PHE A 153 11.61 -9.57 -4.07
N MET A 154 10.57 -9.88 -4.86
CA MET A 154 10.42 -9.39 -6.24
C MET A 154 10.34 -7.87 -6.32
N ILE A 155 9.86 -7.19 -5.28
CA ILE A 155 9.74 -5.71 -5.26
C ILE A 155 10.68 -5.04 -4.25
N LEU A 156 11.73 -5.74 -3.81
CA LEU A 156 12.74 -5.23 -2.87
C LEU A 156 12.16 -4.79 -1.51
N ARG A 157 11.10 -5.42 -1.03
CA ARG A 157 10.53 -5.12 0.29
C ARG A 157 11.08 -6.10 1.33
N GLU A 158 11.64 -5.60 2.42
CA GLU A 158 11.98 -6.46 3.54
C GLU A 158 10.67 -6.90 4.24
N PRO A 159 10.33 -8.19 4.29
CA PRO A 159 8.98 -8.64 4.67
C PRO A 159 8.58 -8.31 6.11
N THR A 160 9.53 -8.26 7.05
CA THR A 160 9.23 -7.91 8.45
C THR A 160 8.94 -6.43 8.59
N VAL A 161 9.79 -5.57 8.02
CA VAL A 161 9.59 -4.12 8.00
C VAL A 161 8.23 -3.78 7.38
N TRP A 162 7.95 -4.34 6.20
CA TRP A 162 6.72 -4.00 5.48
C TRP A 162 5.45 -4.55 6.12
N ARG A 163 5.52 -5.65 6.82
CA ARG A 163 4.38 -6.15 7.61
C ARG A 163 3.98 -5.18 8.73
N TRP A 164 4.96 -4.66 9.45
CA TRP A 164 4.71 -3.71 10.52
C TRP A 164 4.37 -2.32 10.00
N SER A 165 5.05 -1.86 8.92
CA SER A 165 4.72 -0.64 8.21
C SER A 165 3.25 -0.65 7.77
N HIS A 166 2.83 -1.72 7.10
CA HIS A 166 1.48 -1.83 6.56
C HIS A 166 0.40 -1.98 7.65
N ALA A 167 0.71 -2.69 8.72
CA ALA A 167 -0.17 -2.71 9.90
C ALA A 167 -0.35 -1.31 10.49
N ARG A 168 0.73 -0.52 10.55
CA ARG A 168 0.69 0.87 11.00
C ARG A 168 -0.08 1.77 10.02
N HIS A 169 0.09 1.60 8.72
CA HIS A 169 -0.65 2.30 7.69
C HIS A 169 -2.17 2.12 7.85
N HIS A 170 -2.65 0.90 8.11
CA HIS A 170 -4.07 0.63 8.36
C HIS A 170 -4.62 1.26 9.63
N THR A 171 -3.81 1.45 10.66
CA THR A 171 -4.24 2.10 11.91
C THR A 171 -4.16 3.61 11.87
N ASP A 172 -3.28 4.17 11.03
CA ASP A 172 -2.97 5.59 10.98
C ASP A 172 -2.99 6.13 9.53
N THR A 173 -3.84 5.59 8.65
CA THR A 173 -3.89 5.91 7.21
C THR A 173 -3.92 7.42 6.95
N LEU A 174 -2.90 7.95 6.26
CA LEU A 174 -2.70 9.37 5.97
C LEU A 174 -2.68 10.29 7.21
N VAL A 175 -2.39 9.78 8.40
CA VAL A 175 -2.11 10.61 9.56
C VAL A 175 -0.64 11.07 9.48
N VAL A 176 -0.44 12.38 9.30
CA VAL A 176 0.88 12.98 9.08
C VAL A 176 1.79 12.75 10.30
N GLY A 177 3.03 12.31 10.04
CA GLY A 177 4.01 11.96 11.07
C GLY A 177 3.76 10.61 11.76
N ARG A 178 2.76 9.82 11.31
CA ARG A 178 2.44 8.51 11.87
C ARG A 178 2.35 7.39 10.85
N ASP A 179 1.82 7.67 9.66
CA ASP A 179 1.69 6.71 8.58
C ASP A 179 3.02 6.58 7.81
N PRO A 180 3.68 5.41 7.83
CA PRO A 180 4.95 5.18 7.12
C PRO A 180 4.79 5.07 5.61
N GLU A 181 3.56 4.96 5.08
CA GLU A 181 3.30 4.67 3.67
C GLU A 181 2.73 5.86 2.89
N ILE A 182 2.86 7.10 3.38
CA ILE A 182 2.44 8.29 2.64
C ILE A 182 3.36 8.51 1.43
N ASN A 183 2.94 8.03 0.26
CA ASN A 183 3.73 8.08 -0.97
C ASN A 183 3.83 9.49 -1.58
N VAL A 184 2.80 10.32 -1.39
CA VAL A 184 2.73 11.68 -1.96
C VAL A 184 2.64 12.69 -0.82
N GLN A 185 3.79 13.16 -0.39
CA GLN A 185 3.91 14.21 0.63
C GLN A 185 3.58 15.58 0.02
N ARG A 186 3.09 16.54 0.81
CA ARG A 186 2.72 17.88 0.38
C ARG A 186 3.73 18.93 0.86
N PRO A 187 4.21 19.79 -0.06
CA PRO A 187 3.91 19.85 -1.49
C PRO A 187 4.53 18.68 -2.27
N PRO A 188 3.81 18.12 -3.28
CA PRO A 188 4.33 17.02 -4.08
C PRO A 188 5.50 17.47 -4.96
N SER A 189 6.51 16.61 -5.06
CA SER A 189 7.64 16.81 -5.98
C SER A 189 7.41 16.01 -7.25
N VAL A 190 7.10 16.69 -8.36
CA VAL A 190 6.90 16.07 -9.67
C VAL A 190 8.14 15.26 -10.08
N PHE A 191 9.34 15.81 -9.85
CA PHE A 191 10.59 15.11 -10.16
C PHE A 191 10.70 13.77 -9.39
N LYS A 192 10.43 13.79 -8.08
CA LYS A 192 10.47 12.55 -7.27
C LYS A 192 9.42 11.53 -7.75
N LEU A 193 8.22 11.97 -8.13
CA LEU A 193 7.16 11.10 -8.67
C LEU A 193 7.58 10.48 -10.01
N LEU A 194 8.15 11.27 -10.93
CA LEU A 194 8.64 10.77 -12.21
C LEU A 194 9.78 9.76 -12.04
N VAL A 195 10.79 10.07 -11.20
CA VAL A 195 11.89 9.16 -10.91
C VAL A 195 11.38 7.87 -10.26
N ASN A 196 10.38 7.99 -9.38
CA ASN A 196 9.82 6.81 -8.70
C ASN A 196 8.81 6.04 -9.55
N PHE A 197 8.45 6.51 -10.74
CA PHE A 197 7.55 5.79 -11.64
C PHE A 197 8.10 4.39 -12.02
N PHE A 198 9.42 4.26 -12.08
CA PHE A 198 10.13 3.00 -12.22
C PHE A 198 10.78 2.54 -10.93
N ALA A 199 10.24 2.89 -9.78
CA ALA A 199 10.75 2.56 -8.46
C ALA A 199 12.24 2.93 -8.21
N LEU A 200 12.83 3.83 -9.00
CA LEU A 200 14.26 4.12 -8.90
C LEU A 200 14.62 4.78 -7.57
N LYS A 201 13.80 5.73 -7.10
CA LYS A 201 14.03 6.39 -5.80
C LYS A 201 13.81 5.40 -4.65
N SER A 202 12.64 4.76 -4.59
CA SER A 202 12.31 3.82 -3.52
C SER A 202 13.21 2.60 -3.52
N GLY A 203 13.60 2.09 -4.69
CA GLY A 203 14.54 0.98 -4.81
C GLY A 203 15.94 1.34 -4.31
N ALA A 204 16.47 2.52 -4.66
CA ALA A 204 17.77 2.99 -4.15
C ALA A 204 17.76 3.16 -2.62
N GLU A 205 16.68 3.72 -2.06
CA GLU A 205 16.50 3.86 -0.61
C GLU A 205 16.41 2.47 0.06
N THR A 206 15.68 1.53 -0.52
CA THR A 206 15.57 0.18 0.02
C THR A 206 16.90 -0.57 -0.05
N ILE A 207 17.64 -0.46 -1.16
CA ILE A 207 18.98 -1.07 -1.26
C ILE A 207 19.90 -0.48 -0.18
N GLY A 208 19.88 0.83 0.05
CA GLY A 208 20.61 1.45 1.14
C GLY A 208 20.23 0.90 2.52
N LYS A 209 18.93 0.72 2.76
CA LYS A 209 18.41 0.12 4.00
C LYS A 209 18.84 -1.34 4.16
N LEU A 210 18.91 -2.14 3.08
CA LEU A 210 19.39 -3.53 3.17
C LEU A 210 20.81 -3.63 3.75
N PHE A 211 21.72 -2.70 3.44
CA PHE A 211 23.05 -2.68 4.06
C PHE A 211 22.99 -2.35 5.55
N VAL A 212 22.13 -1.40 5.95
CA VAL A 212 21.91 -1.08 7.37
C VAL A 212 21.32 -2.27 8.12
N HIS A 213 20.32 -2.92 7.52
CA HIS A 213 19.67 -4.10 8.09
C HIS A 213 20.62 -5.29 8.19
N ALA A 214 21.48 -5.51 7.19
CA ALA A 214 22.43 -6.62 7.18
C ALA A 214 23.45 -6.57 8.32
N VAL A 215 23.79 -5.38 8.82
CA VAL A 215 24.63 -5.22 10.03
C VAL A 215 23.83 -5.26 11.33
N GLY A 216 22.55 -5.63 11.29
CA GLY A 216 21.68 -5.79 12.45
C GLY A 216 21.10 -4.50 13.01
N ARG A 217 21.06 -3.42 12.21
CA ARG A 217 20.49 -2.13 12.60
C ARG A 217 19.18 -1.87 11.83
N VAL A 218 18.28 -1.12 12.45
CA VAL A 218 17.08 -0.54 11.85
C VAL A 218 17.16 0.98 11.91
N THR A 219 16.42 1.68 11.06
CA THR A 219 16.43 3.15 11.08
C THR A 219 15.61 3.70 12.24
N ALA A 220 15.83 4.96 12.64
CA ALA A 220 15.08 5.61 13.71
C ALA A 220 13.56 5.63 13.42
N GLU A 221 13.16 5.78 12.18
CA GLU A 221 11.75 5.72 11.78
C GLU A 221 11.17 4.30 11.94
N GLU A 222 11.91 3.28 11.54
CA GLU A 222 11.48 1.88 11.63
C GLU A 222 11.30 1.42 13.09
N VAL A 223 12.11 1.93 14.02
CA VAL A 223 11.94 1.66 15.47
C VAL A 223 10.57 2.11 15.98
N THR A 224 9.93 3.10 15.36
CA THR A 224 8.62 3.61 15.81
C THR A 224 7.47 2.61 15.61
N PHE A 225 7.64 1.60 14.73
CA PHE A 225 6.59 0.64 14.43
C PHE A 225 7.05 -0.84 14.44
N ILE A 226 8.35 -1.12 14.47
CA ILE A 226 8.86 -2.49 14.52
C ILE A 226 9.20 -2.88 15.96
N PRO A 227 8.66 -3.98 16.50
CA PRO A 227 9.07 -4.51 17.80
C PRO A 227 10.55 -4.92 17.78
N GLU A 228 11.28 -4.65 18.86
CA GLU A 228 12.71 -5.01 18.99
C GLU A 228 12.98 -6.52 18.76
N THR A 229 12.02 -7.36 19.13
CA THR A 229 12.09 -8.82 18.94
C THR A 229 12.15 -9.26 17.48
N GLU A 230 11.83 -8.39 16.53
CA GLU A 230 11.82 -8.68 15.09
C GLU A 230 13.16 -8.38 14.39
N GLY A 231 14.05 -7.62 15.02
CA GLY A 231 15.29 -7.11 14.41
C GLY A 231 16.19 -8.19 13.81
N TRP A 232 16.30 -9.37 14.45
CA TRP A 232 17.11 -10.47 13.93
C TRP A 232 16.57 -11.04 12.60
N LYS A 233 15.24 -11.06 12.41
CA LYS A 233 14.61 -11.52 11.15
C LYS A 233 14.97 -10.60 10.01
N ILE A 234 14.92 -9.28 10.26
CA ILE A 234 15.27 -8.24 9.30
C ILE A 234 16.73 -8.41 8.85
N ALA A 235 17.65 -8.64 9.80
CA ALA A 235 19.05 -8.81 9.48
C ALA A 235 19.32 -10.07 8.62
N ILE A 236 18.64 -11.19 8.91
CA ILE A 236 18.77 -12.42 8.12
C ILE A 236 18.26 -12.21 6.70
N VAL A 237 17.06 -11.65 6.55
CA VAL A 237 16.46 -11.42 5.22
C VAL A 237 17.31 -10.47 4.39
N ALA A 238 17.79 -9.37 4.98
CA ALA A 238 18.67 -8.44 4.30
C ALA A 238 19.95 -9.11 3.77
N ARG A 239 20.58 -9.96 4.59
CA ARG A 239 21.77 -10.74 4.18
C ARG A 239 21.44 -11.71 3.03
N VAL A 240 20.29 -12.38 3.10
CA VAL A 240 19.84 -13.30 2.04
C VAL A 240 19.61 -12.53 0.73
N TYR A 241 18.93 -11.39 0.78
CA TYR A 241 18.70 -10.56 -0.41
C TYR A 241 20.02 -10.07 -1.02
N LEU A 242 20.93 -9.54 -0.20
CA LEU A 242 22.25 -9.10 -0.66
C LEU A 242 23.06 -10.27 -1.26
N ALA A 243 23.02 -11.45 -0.66
CA ALA A 243 23.69 -12.64 -1.20
C ALA A 243 23.11 -13.05 -2.57
N ILE A 244 21.78 -13.04 -2.72
CA ILE A 244 21.13 -13.35 -4.01
C ILE A 244 21.54 -12.33 -5.07
N PHE A 245 21.47 -11.01 -4.79
CA PHE A 245 21.85 -9.99 -5.76
C PHE A 245 23.33 -10.02 -6.11
N THR A 246 24.21 -10.31 -5.15
CA THR A 246 25.65 -10.54 -5.41
C THR A 246 25.83 -11.74 -6.32
N GLY A 247 25.10 -12.84 -6.08
CA GLY A 247 25.13 -14.04 -6.94
C GLY A 247 24.64 -13.74 -8.36
N VAL A 248 23.58 -12.93 -8.52
CA VAL A 248 23.08 -12.50 -9.85
C VAL A 248 24.13 -11.66 -10.58
N ILE A 249 24.78 -10.72 -9.89
CA ILE A 249 25.86 -9.90 -10.48
C ILE A 249 27.02 -10.80 -10.93
N ALA A 250 27.45 -11.72 -10.06
CA ALA A 250 28.51 -12.68 -10.41
C ALA A 250 28.13 -13.54 -11.62
N TRP A 251 26.86 -13.97 -11.70
CA TRP A 251 26.34 -14.71 -12.85
C TRP A 251 26.34 -13.86 -14.13
N CYS A 252 25.94 -12.58 -14.07
CA CYS A 252 26.03 -11.68 -15.22
C CYS A 252 27.47 -11.55 -15.74
N ILE A 253 28.45 -11.43 -14.83
CA ILE A 253 29.86 -11.31 -15.17
C ILE A 253 30.37 -12.62 -15.82
N TRP A 254 30.06 -13.76 -15.19
CA TRP A 254 30.45 -15.08 -15.73
C TRP A 254 29.84 -15.38 -17.09
N ALA A 255 28.56 -15.04 -17.29
CA ALA A 255 27.85 -15.26 -18.54
C ALA A 255 28.17 -14.22 -19.63
N GLY A 256 28.86 -13.11 -19.30
CA GLY A 256 29.09 -11.99 -20.21
C GLY A 256 27.76 -11.35 -20.68
N SER A 257 26.70 -11.43 -19.87
CA SER A 257 25.35 -11.02 -20.26
C SER A 257 24.59 -10.43 -19.08
N ILE A 258 23.76 -9.40 -19.34
CA ILE A 258 22.84 -8.82 -18.36
C ILE A 258 21.56 -9.68 -18.15
N LEU A 259 21.37 -10.74 -18.93
CA LEU A 259 20.16 -11.56 -18.92
C LEU A 259 19.79 -12.10 -17.53
N PRO A 260 20.70 -12.58 -16.66
CA PRO A 260 20.36 -12.98 -15.31
C PRO A 260 19.74 -11.84 -14.50
N ALA A 261 20.25 -10.62 -14.61
CA ALA A 261 19.69 -9.44 -13.96
C ALA A 261 18.34 -9.02 -14.55
N MET A 262 18.10 -9.24 -15.84
CA MET A 262 16.81 -9.03 -16.49
C MET A 262 15.71 -9.95 -15.95
N LEU A 263 16.09 -11.10 -15.37
CA LEU A 263 15.17 -12.04 -14.72
C LEU A 263 15.04 -11.79 -13.22
N ILE A 264 16.09 -11.32 -12.54
CA ILE A 264 16.12 -11.12 -11.09
C ILE A 264 16.76 -9.77 -10.77
N GLY A 265 16.03 -8.92 -10.09
CA GLY A 265 16.46 -7.59 -9.64
C GLY A 265 16.01 -6.46 -10.56
N LEU A 266 16.41 -6.41 -11.83
CA LEU A 266 15.99 -5.36 -12.75
C LEU A 266 14.47 -5.32 -13.00
N PRO A 267 13.70 -6.44 -13.00
CA PRO A 267 12.26 -6.39 -13.18
C PRO A 267 11.53 -5.58 -12.11
N THR A 268 12.11 -5.48 -10.91
CA THR A 268 11.61 -4.58 -9.85
C THR A 268 11.49 -3.13 -10.34
N PHE A 269 12.40 -2.70 -11.22
CA PHE A 269 12.45 -1.33 -11.73
C PHE A 269 11.66 -1.18 -13.02
N TYR A 270 11.99 -1.91 -14.07
CA TYR A 270 11.34 -1.75 -15.36
C TYR A 270 9.88 -2.25 -15.37
N GLY A 271 9.48 -3.05 -14.38
CA GLY A 271 8.11 -3.54 -14.20
C GLY A 271 7.26 -2.80 -13.18
N ALA A 272 7.81 -1.82 -12.43
CA ALA A 272 7.09 -1.16 -11.34
C ALA A 272 5.99 -0.18 -11.79
N PHE A 273 6.07 0.32 -13.01
CA PHE A 273 5.28 1.47 -13.47
C PHE A 273 3.76 1.31 -13.30
N LEU A 274 3.24 0.09 -13.46
CA LEU A 274 1.80 -0.16 -13.35
C LEU A 274 1.37 -0.20 -11.88
N ALA A 275 2.20 -0.72 -10.97
CA ALA A 275 1.95 -0.64 -9.52
C ALA A 275 1.92 0.81 -9.05
N VAL A 276 2.89 1.63 -9.46
CA VAL A 276 2.92 3.06 -9.14
C VAL A 276 1.70 3.78 -9.72
N PHE A 277 1.35 3.47 -10.98
CA PHE A 277 0.15 4.00 -11.60
C PHE A 277 -1.12 3.66 -10.81
N PHE A 278 -1.28 2.46 -10.32
CA PHE A 278 -2.44 2.09 -9.52
C PHE A 278 -2.39 2.69 -8.11
N SER A 279 -1.24 2.67 -7.43
CA SER A 279 -1.10 3.17 -6.06
C SER A 279 -1.42 4.66 -5.93
N LEU A 280 -1.11 5.47 -6.95
CA LEU A 280 -1.49 6.88 -6.96
C LEU A 280 -3.01 7.08 -6.99
N THR A 281 -3.78 6.12 -7.50
CA THR A 281 -5.24 6.19 -7.44
C THR A 281 -5.80 5.93 -6.04
N GLN A 282 -5.03 5.35 -5.13
CA GLN A 282 -5.51 4.98 -3.78
C GLN A 282 -5.77 6.21 -2.91
N HIS A 283 -4.76 7.04 -2.70
CA HIS A 283 -4.77 8.11 -1.70
C HIS A 283 -4.38 9.49 -2.23
N ALA A 284 -3.70 9.58 -3.38
CA ALA A 284 -3.09 10.83 -3.83
C ALA A 284 -4.09 11.97 -3.96
N GLY A 285 -3.78 13.13 -3.35
CA GLY A 285 -4.60 14.33 -3.40
C GLY A 285 -5.83 14.36 -2.45
N LEU A 286 -6.12 13.27 -1.74
CA LEU A 286 -7.23 13.18 -0.76
C LEU A 286 -6.86 13.79 0.60
N ALA A 287 -7.82 13.83 1.54
CA ALA A 287 -7.62 14.42 2.86
C ALA A 287 -6.58 13.64 3.69
N GLU A 288 -5.80 14.36 4.47
CA GLU A 288 -4.92 13.86 5.52
C GLU A 288 -5.52 14.17 6.88
N ASP A 289 -5.09 13.46 7.93
CA ASP A 289 -5.52 13.68 9.32
C ASP A 289 -7.04 13.55 9.52
N VAL A 290 -7.67 12.59 8.85
CA VAL A 290 -9.09 12.26 8.95
C VAL A 290 -9.27 10.80 9.36
N LEU A 291 -10.35 10.52 10.09
CA LEU A 291 -10.68 9.19 10.63
C LEU A 291 -11.82 8.51 9.85
N ASP A 292 -11.86 8.74 8.55
CA ASP A 292 -12.86 8.18 7.64
C ASP A 292 -12.22 7.82 6.30
N HIS A 293 -12.14 6.53 6.01
CA HIS A 293 -11.52 6.02 4.77
C HIS A 293 -12.25 6.45 3.50
N ARG A 294 -13.50 6.89 3.60
CA ARG A 294 -14.26 7.46 2.48
C ARG A 294 -13.70 8.81 2.01
N LEU A 295 -12.95 9.52 2.88
CA LEU A 295 -12.34 10.82 2.63
C LEU A 295 -10.89 10.75 2.21
N ASN A 296 -10.18 9.66 2.56
CA ASN A 296 -8.74 9.51 2.32
C ASN A 296 -8.37 8.34 1.39
N SER A 297 -9.35 7.58 0.91
CA SER A 297 -9.15 6.44 0.01
C SER A 297 -10.12 6.48 -1.17
N ARG A 298 -9.82 5.76 -2.27
CA ARG A 298 -10.66 5.68 -3.47
C ARG A 298 -11.01 4.26 -3.84
N THR A 299 -12.20 4.11 -4.43
CA THR A 299 -12.57 2.93 -5.20
C THR A 299 -12.58 3.32 -6.68
N VAL A 300 -11.86 2.55 -7.51
CA VAL A 300 -11.73 2.78 -8.96
C VAL A 300 -12.07 1.50 -9.70
N TYR A 301 -13.06 1.52 -10.59
CA TYR A 301 -13.37 0.35 -11.39
C TYR A 301 -12.24 0.07 -12.40
N MET A 302 -11.92 -1.20 -12.55
CA MET A 302 -10.86 -1.66 -13.43
C MET A 302 -11.33 -2.86 -14.25
N ASN A 303 -10.75 -3.01 -15.45
CA ASN A 303 -10.99 -4.17 -16.29
C ASN A 303 -10.42 -5.45 -15.65
N PRO A 304 -10.83 -6.67 -16.11
CA PRO A 304 -10.38 -7.92 -15.50
C PRO A 304 -8.87 -8.12 -15.48
N MET A 305 -8.14 -7.64 -16.51
CA MET A 305 -6.68 -7.76 -16.56
C MET A 305 -6.01 -6.90 -15.47
N PHE A 306 -6.44 -5.66 -15.30
CA PHE A 306 -5.93 -4.79 -14.24
C PHE A 306 -6.31 -5.31 -12.85
N ARG A 307 -7.53 -5.84 -12.69
CA ARG A 307 -7.95 -6.49 -11.45
C ARG A 307 -7.14 -7.74 -11.13
N PHE A 308 -6.72 -8.50 -12.13
CA PHE A 308 -5.82 -9.64 -11.95
C PHE A 308 -4.42 -9.19 -11.49
N VAL A 309 -3.84 -8.18 -12.14
CA VAL A 309 -2.55 -7.62 -11.73
C VAL A 309 -2.62 -7.03 -10.32
N TYR A 310 -3.72 -6.37 -9.99
CA TYR A 310 -3.87 -5.58 -8.76
C TYR A 310 -4.66 -6.30 -7.66
N TRP A 311 -5.03 -7.53 -7.84
CA TRP A 311 -5.80 -8.37 -6.88
C TRP A 311 -6.95 -7.62 -6.21
N ASN A 312 -7.79 -6.93 -6.99
CA ASN A 312 -8.90 -6.12 -6.52
C ASN A 312 -8.56 -5.01 -5.51
N MET A 313 -7.27 -4.63 -5.32
CA MET A 313 -6.87 -3.50 -4.49
C MET A 313 -7.39 -2.15 -4.99
N ASN A 314 -8.03 -2.14 -6.15
CA ASN A 314 -8.80 -1.02 -6.68
C ASN A 314 -10.08 -0.70 -5.85
N TYR A 315 -10.53 -1.61 -5.00
CA TYR A 315 -11.56 -1.42 -3.97
C TYR A 315 -10.90 -0.99 -2.66
N HIS A 316 -10.21 0.15 -2.68
CA HIS A 316 -9.29 0.51 -1.61
C HIS A 316 -9.99 1.12 -0.37
N VAL A 317 -11.16 1.77 -0.56
CA VAL A 317 -12.02 2.21 0.56
C VAL A 317 -12.50 0.98 1.35
N GLU A 318 -12.99 -0.03 0.64
CA GLU A 318 -13.50 -1.28 1.19
C GLU A 318 -12.40 -2.04 1.93
N HIS A 319 -11.22 -2.10 1.34
CA HIS A 319 -10.06 -2.77 1.91
C HIS A 319 -9.59 -2.11 3.21
N HIS A 320 -9.45 -0.79 3.25
CA HIS A 320 -9.06 -0.09 4.47
C HIS A 320 -10.10 -0.19 5.58
N MET A 321 -11.37 -0.13 5.23
CA MET A 321 -12.47 -0.21 6.19
C MET A 321 -12.63 -1.63 6.77
N PHE A 322 -12.38 -2.67 5.95
CA PHE A 322 -12.54 -4.08 6.32
C PHE A 322 -11.35 -4.94 5.86
N PRO A 323 -10.14 -4.73 6.40
CA PRO A 323 -8.91 -5.37 5.91
C PRO A 323 -8.85 -6.89 6.10
N LEU A 324 -9.80 -7.47 6.83
CA LEU A 324 -9.92 -8.92 7.01
C LEU A 324 -10.78 -9.59 5.92
N VAL A 325 -11.41 -8.83 5.02
CA VAL A 325 -12.15 -9.36 3.87
C VAL A 325 -11.15 -9.66 2.77
N PRO A 326 -11.04 -10.93 2.29
CA PRO A 326 -10.06 -11.30 1.28
C PRO A 326 -10.32 -10.62 -0.06
N TYR A 327 -9.28 -10.39 -0.85
CA TYR A 327 -9.34 -9.64 -2.12
C TYR A 327 -10.43 -10.10 -3.09
N HIS A 328 -10.69 -11.41 -3.14
CA HIS A 328 -11.72 -11.98 -4.03
C HIS A 328 -13.17 -11.66 -3.59
N ALA A 329 -13.35 -11.26 -2.32
CA ALA A 329 -14.65 -10.87 -1.77
C ALA A 329 -14.86 -9.34 -1.76
N LEU A 330 -13.82 -8.52 -1.98
CA LEU A 330 -13.93 -7.05 -2.03
C LEU A 330 -15.01 -6.53 -3.00
N PRO A 331 -15.20 -7.09 -4.20
CA PRO A 331 -16.30 -6.67 -5.07
C PRO A 331 -17.69 -6.87 -4.46
N LYS A 332 -17.89 -7.95 -3.68
CA LYS A 332 -19.15 -8.21 -2.96
C LYS A 332 -19.30 -7.27 -1.75
N LEU A 333 -18.22 -6.99 -1.07
CA LEU A 333 -18.22 -6.00 0.00
C LEU A 333 -18.60 -4.61 -0.53
N HIS A 334 -18.02 -4.21 -1.68
CA HIS A 334 -18.38 -2.97 -2.35
C HIS A 334 -19.89 -2.86 -2.58
N GLU A 335 -20.53 -3.89 -3.14
CA GLU A 335 -21.97 -3.90 -3.35
C GLU A 335 -22.77 -3.73 -2.05
N ALA A 336 -22.26 -4.24 -0.94
CA ALA A 336 -22.92 -4.13 0.36
C ALA A 336 -22.82 -2.74 0.99
N ILE A 337 -21.73 -1.96 0.69
CA ILE A 337 -21.48 -0.66 1.36
C ILE A 337 -21.51 0.54 0.41
N LYS A 338 -21.58 0.35 -0.91
CA LYS A 338 -21.49 1.43 -1.91
C LYS A 338 -22.50 2.56 -1.71
N ALA A 339 -23.66 2.26 -1.13
CA ALA A 339 -24.68 3.28 -0.86
C ALA A 339 -24.24 4.30 0.22
N ASP A 340 -23.29 3.90 1.09
CA ASP A 340 -22.72 4.74 2.16
C ASP A 340 -21.32 5.27 1.79
N CYS A 341 -20.84 5.01 0.59
CA CYS A 341 -19.54 5.45 0.10
C CYS A 341 -19.67 6.50 -1.01
N PRO A 342 -18.65 7.36 -1.21
CA PRO A 342 -18.59 8.21 -2.39
C PRO A 342 -18.67 7.37 -3.66
N PRO A 343 -19.29 7.86 -4.75
CA PRO A 343 -19.35 7.15 -6.01
C PRO A 343 -17.95 6.70 -6.47
N PRO A 344 -17.77 5.43 -6.89
CA PRO A 344 -16.50 4.96 -7.42
C PRO A 344 -16.18 5.63 -8.76
N TYR A 345 -14.88 5.75 -9.08
CA TYR A 345 -14.47 6.20 -10.41
C TYR A 345 -14.72 5.09 -11.43
N ARG A 346 -15.20 5.45 -12.62
CA ARG A 346 -15.50 4.51 -13.73
C ARG A 346 -14.24 3.86 -14.33
N GLY A 347 -13.05 4.41 -14.01
CA GLY A 347 -11.77 3.89 -14.44
C GLY A 347 -10.60 4.77 -14.03
N CYS A 348 -9.38 4.27 -14.25
CA CYS A 348 -8.16 4.99 -13.88
C CYS A 348 -8.08 6.38 -14.53
N LEU A 349 -8.52 6.52 -15.79
CA LEU A 349 -8.48 7.81 -16.50
C LEU A 349 -9.33 8.86 -15.79
N GLU A 350 -10.52 8.49 -15.33
CA GLU A 350 -11.39 9.40 -14.58
C GLU A 350 -10.76 9.78 -13.23
N ALA A 351 -10.18 8.82 -12.52
CA ALA A 351 -9.45 9.09 -11.27
C ALA A 351 -8.27 10.07 -11.52
N TYR A 352 -7.50 9.87 -12.60
CA TYR A 352 -6.37 10.73 -12.93
C TYR A 352 -6.77 12.14 -13.38
N ARG A 353 -7.95 12.31 -13.99
CA ARG A 353 -8.51 13.66 -14.32
C ARG A 353 -8.73 14.50 -13.05
N GLU A 354 -8.89 13.87 -11.90
CA GLU A 354 -9.01 14.55 -10.60
C GLU A 354 -7.66 14.61 -9.88
N VAL A 355 -6.90 13.52 -9.85
CA VAL A 355 -5.61 13.42 -9.13
C VAL A 355 -4.59 14.43 -9.67
N LEU A 356 -4.37 14.49 -10.98
CA LEU A 356 -3.32 15.33 -11.55
C LEU A 356 -3.54 16.84 -11.29
N PRO A 357 -4.74 17.41 -11.50
CA PRO A 357 -5.00 18.81 -11.14
C PRO A 357 -4.87 19.08 -9.64
N ALA A 358 -5.27 18.12 -8.79
CA ALA A 358 -5.13 18.27 -7.34
C ALA A 358 -3.66 18.31 -6.91
N LEU A 359 -2.83 17.41 -7.43
CA LEU A 359 -1.38 17.42 -7.16
C LEU A 359 -0.73 18.72 -7.67
N ALA A 360 -1.11 19.20 -8.86
CA ALA A 360 -0.64 20.48 -9.38
C ALA A 360 -1.03 21.67 -8.48
N ARG A 361 -2.23 21.66 -7.91
CA ARG A 361 -2.65 22.68 -6.93
C ARG A 361 -1.88 22.56 -5.62
N GLN A 362 -1.63 21.34 -5.13
CA GLN A 362 -0.88 21.09 -3.89
C GLN A 362 0.58 21.57 -3.94
N ILE A 363 1.16 21.78 -5.13
CA ILE A 363 2.48 22.40 -5.27
C ILE A 363 2.45 23.85 -4.75
N ARG A 364 1.35 24.59 -5.01
CA ARG A 364 1.17 25.99 -4.62
C ARG A 364 0.45 26.16 -3.29
N ASP A 365 -0.49 25.28 -3.01
CA ASP A 365 -1.28 25.24 -1.78
C ASP A 365 -1.22 23.82 -1.17
N PRO A 366 -0.28 23.55 -0.27
CA PRO A 366 -0.16 22.24 0.39
C PRO A 366 -1.39 21.84 1.21
N ASN A 367 -2.29 22.77 1.51
CA ASN A 367 -3.53 22.50 2.24
C ASN A 367 -4.69 22.07 1.34
N HIS A 368 -4.51 22.22 0.01
CA HIS A 368 -5.52 21.76 -0.93
C HIS A 368 -5.69 20.24 -0.86
N PHE A 369 -6.93 19.77 -0.85
CA PHE A 369 -7.27 18.36 -1.02
C PHE A 369 -8.61 18.20 -1.74
N ILE A 370 -8.80 17.03 -2.35
CA ILE A 370 -10.02 16.66 -3.01
C ILE A 370 -11.07 16.31 -1.96
N ARG A 371 -12.19 17.03 -1.98
CA ARG A 371 -13.32 16.73 -1.11
C ARG A 371 -14.24 15.72 -1.79
N ARG A 372 -14.35 14.54 -1.19
CA ARG A 372 -15.27 13.51 -1.65
C ARG A 372 -16.63 13.72 -0.97
N PRO A 373 -17.74 13.84 -1.72
CA PRO A 373 -19.06 13.88 -1.12
C PRO A 373 -19.37 12.52 -0.50
N THR A 374 -19.53 12.48 0.82
CA THR A 374 -20.09 11.31 1.50
C THR A 374 -21.60 11.40 1.47
N PRO A 375 -22.34 10.30 1.25
CA PRO A 375 -23.76 10.30 1.44
C PRO A 375 -24.07 10.79 2.85
N THR A 376 -25.01 11.73 2.98
CA THR A 376 -25.55 12.12 4.29
C THR A 376 -26.22 10.88 4.87
N ALA A 377 -25.81 10.48 6.07
CA ALA A 377 -26.50 9.43 6.79
C ALA A 377 -27.99 9.79 6.85
N THR A 378 -28.83 8.99 6.18
CA THR A 378 -30.28 9.14 6.34
C THR A 378 -30.56 8.78 7.79
N PRO A 379 -31.17 9.67 8.61
CA PRO A 379 -31.55 9.30 9.95
C PRO A 379 -32.54 8.13 9.86
N THR A 380 -32.14 6.98 10.37
CA THR A 380 -33.03 5.82 10.55
C THR A 380 -33.74 5.92 11.88
#